data_9e171d24ca237c9ff48b59472275bf7b
#
_entry.id   9e171d24ca237c9ff48b59472275bf7b
#
_cell.length_a   1.000
_cell.length_b   1.000
_cell.length_c   1.000
_cell.angle_alpha   90.00
_cell.angle_beta   90.00
_cell.angle_gamma   90.00
#
_symmetry.space_group_name_H-M   'P 1'
#
loop_
_entity.id
_entity.type
_entity.pdbx_description
1 polymer ?
#
loop_
_entity_poly.entity_id
_entity_poly.type
_entity_poly.pdbx_seq_one_letter_code
_entity_poly.pdbx_strand_id
1 'polypeptide(L)'
;MLRRTALAGIALALTLPALGGAALAQTLPDLQGREIVVVTENAYPPLQFLDKQGKAVGWEYDAMAEIAKRLNARVSYQNTSWDAMIPAVSQGQYDIGMTGITIRDDRKDKVDFSDPYLRSEMLMIVRGDEQRFDDAAGFAADPLLLMAAQPGTTPFYVGVYEVLDGNEENSRIIKFETFGAGLAALRAGDVDLVLSDSTAAQGYVGASNGALKIVGQPLGAEDFGFIFPKGSDLVAPINAAIAAMKADGTLDALNKTWFLDYKMGE
;
A
#
# COMPACT_ATOMS: atom_id res chain seq x y z
N MET A 1 40.28 70.42 36.92
CA MET A 1 39.00 69.90 37.45
C MET A 1 38.09 69.59 36.27
N LEU A 2 38.06 68.37 35.79
CA LEU A 2 37.20 67.90 34.66
C LEU A 2 36.04 67.11 35.28
N ARG A 3 34.80 67.53 35.05
CA ARG A 3 33.59 66.83 35.40
C ARG A 3 33.25 65.87 34.20
N ARG A 4 33.22 64.55 34.45
CA ARG A 4 32.73 63.57 33.57
C ARG A 4 31.20 63.38 33.74
N THR A 5 30.42 63.73 32.77
CA THR A 5 28.99 63.44 32.68
C THR A 5 28.81 62.03 32.06
N ALA A 6 28.17 61.13 32.83
CA ALA A 6 27.78 59.82 32.36
C ALA A 6 26.41 59.90 31.70
N LEU A 7 26.32 59.49 30.42
CA LEU A 7 25.06 59.25 29.69
C LEU A 7 24.59 57.80 29.92
N ALA A 8 23.45 57.67 30.58
CA ALA A 8 22.78 56.40 30.74
C ALA A 8 21.92 56.15 29.48
N GLY A 9 22.28 55.13 28.68
CA GLY A 9 21.47 54.66 27.53
C GLY A 9 20.40 53.70 28.03
N ILE A 10 19.13 54.05 27.83
CA ILE A 10 17.98 53.15 28.05
C ILE A 10 17.82 52.30 26.79
N ALA A 11 18.11 51.00 26.91
CA ALA A 11 17.81 50.02 25.85
C ALA A 11 16.34 49.61 25.98
N LEU A 12 15.54 50.04 25.02
CA LEU A 12 14.13 49.60 24.87
C LEU A 12 14.10 48.24 24.18
N ALA A 13 13.87 47.18 24.93
CA ALA A 13 13.68 45.83 24.41
C ALA A 13 12.28 45.72 23.77
N LEU A 14 12.21 45.71 22.44
CA LEU A 14 11.00 45.35 21.68
C LEU A 14 10.80 43.83 21.78
N THR A 15 9.86 43.40 22.61
CA THR A 15 9.34 42.02 22.58
C THR A 15 8.32 41.91 21.45
N LEU A 16 8.70 41.28 20.34
CA LEU A 16 7.77 40.85 19.32
C LEU A 16 6.94 39.67 19.89
N PRO A 17 5.60 39.74 19.85
CA PRO A 17 4.79 38.56 20.14
C PRO A 17 5.02 37.53 19.05
N ALA A 18 5.48 36.32 19.40
CA ALA A 18 5.46 35.18 18.54
C ALA A 18 3.98 34.85 18.22
N LEU A 19 3.52 35.23 17.04
CA LEU A 19 2.29 34.74 16.47
C LEU A 19 2.50 33.24 16.22
N GLY A 20 2.18 32.42 17.21
CA GLY A 20 1.99 31.00 17.07
C GLY A 20 0.85 30.80 16.05
N GLY A 21 1.20 30.46 14.82
CA GLY A 21 0.23 30.08 13.82
C GLY A 21 -0.54 28.84 14.33
N ALA A 22 -1.73 29.07 14.88
CA ALA A 22 -2.69 27.99 15.05
C ALA A 22 -2.96 27.45 13.63
N ALA A 23 -2.44 26.28 13.32
CA ALA A 23 -2.87 25.54 12.13
C ALA A 23 -4.39 25.41 12.26
N LEU A 24 -5.12 26.12 11.40
CA LEU A 24 -6.56 25.96 11.29
C LEU A 24 -6.79 24.47 10.97
N ALA A 25 -7.33 23.74 11.93
CA ALA A 25 -7.77 22.37 11.67
C ALA A 25 -8.75 22.44 10.50
N GLN A 26 -8.36 21.94 9.34
CA GLN A 26 -9.19 21.93 8.16
C GLN A 26 -10.43 21.10 8.48
N THR A 27 -11.60 21.74 8.49
CA THR A 27 -12.87 21.04 8.74
C THR A 27 -13.06 20.04 7.61
N LEU A 28 -13.08 18.74 7.95
CA LEU A 28 -13.31 17.67 6.96
C LEU A 28 -14.76 17.73 6.46
N PRO A 29 -15.01 17.31 5.22
CA PRO A 29 -16.37 17.17 4.70
C PRO A 29 -17.20 16.22 5.56
N ASP A 30 -18.47 16.56 5.79
CA ASP A 30 -19.42 15.68 6.48
C ASP A 30 -20.32 14.98 5.44
N LEU A 31 -20.23 13.65 5.36
CA LEU A 31 -21.01 12.82 4.45
C LEU A 31 -22.37 12.42 5.03
N GLN A 32 -22.77 12.97 6.20
CA GLN A 32 -24.12 12.88 6.77
C GLN A 32 -24.64 11.44 6.94
N GLY A 33 -23.77 10.52 7.29
CA GLY A 33 -24.10 9.10 7.47
C GLY A 33 -24.27 8.32 6.16
N ARG A 34 -23.79 8.86 5.02
CA ARG A 34 -23.78 8.15 3.72
C ARG A 34 -23.16 6.77 3.89
N GLU A 35 -23.76 5.76 3.32
CA GLU A 35 -23.19 4.44 3.19
C GLU A 35 -22.25 4.41 1.97
N ILE A 36 -21.05 3.88 2.18
CA ILE A 36 -20.01 3.68 1.17
C ILE A 36 -19.79 2.17 1.02
N VAL A 37 -20.00 1.65 -0.18
CA VAL A 37 -19.79 0.24 -0.49
C VAL A 37 -18.36 0.05 -0.99
N VAL A 38 -17.54 -0.64 -0.21
CA VAL A 38 -16.13 -0.91 -0.51
C VAL A 38 -15.95 -2.36 -0.94
N VAL A 39 -15.24 -2.57 -2.05
CA VAL A 39 -14.90 -3.91 -2.54
C VAL A 39 -13.42 -4.21 -2.32
N THR A 40 -13.11 -5.45 -1.95
CA THR A 40 -11.74 -5.95 -1.70
C THR A 40 -11.61 -7.42 -2.06
N GLU A 41 -10.39 -7.97 -2.11
CA GLU A 41 -10.12 -9.37 -2.43
C GLU A 41 -9.97 -10.25 -1.18
N ASN A 42 -9.55 -9.69 -0.04
CA ASN A 42 -9.21 -10.41 1.20
C ASN A 42 -8.11 -11.47 1.06
N ALA A 43 -7.15 -11.22 0.18
CA ALA A 43 -6.09 -12.18 -0.14
C ALA A 43 -4.67 -11.62 -0.04
N TYR A 44 -4.50 -10.41 0.53
CA TYR A 44 -3.21 -9.70 0.52
C TYR A 44 -2.80 -9.14 1.90
N PRO A 45 -2.43 -10.02 2.85
CA PRO A 45 -1.94 -9.59 4.17
C PRO A 45 -0.59 -8.85 4.05
N PRO A 46 -0.32 -7.85 4.91
CA PRO A 46 -1.14 -7.40 6.03
C PRO A 46 -2.12 -6.27 5.66
N LEU A 47 -2.31 -5.97 4.36
CA LEU A 47 -3.19 -4.89 3.90
C LEU A 47 -4.67 -5.24 4.09
N GLN A 48 -5.12 -6.40 3.59
CA GLN A 48 -6.47 -6.91 3.75
C GLN A 48 -6.50 -8.45 3.59
N PHE A 49 -7.07 -9.14 4.55
CA PHE A 49 -7.10 -10.59 4.58
C PHE A 49 -8.13 -11.11 5.60
N LEU A 50 -8.37 -12.42 5.56
CA LEU A 50 -9.13 -13.11 6.59
C LEU A 50 -8.18 -13.66 7.66
N ASP A 51 -8.43 -13.34 8.93
CA ASP A 51 -7.70 -13.92 10.05
C ASP A 51 -8.08 -15.40 10.26
N LYS A 52 -7.46 -16.06 11.26
CA LYS A 52 -7.72 -17.47 11.59
C LYS A 52 -9.18 -17.77 11.99
N GLN A 53 -9.93 -16.74 12.37
CA GLN A 53 -11.35 -16.83 12.72
C GLN A 53 -12.27 -16.54 11.52
N GLY A 54 -11.70 -16.22 10.34
CA GLY A 54 -12.42 -15.83 9.14
C GLY A 54 -12.94 -14.40 9.17
N LYS A 55 -12.45 -13.56 10.10
CA LYS A 55 -12.77 -12.14 10.15
C LYS A 55 -11.88 -11.37 9.20
N ALA A 56 -12.48 -10.48 8.42
CA ALA A 56 -11.77 -9.55 7.56
C ALA A 56 -11.04 -8.49 8.41
N VAL A 57 -9.73 -8.39 8.22
CA VAL A 57 -8.82 -7.50 8.96
C VAL A 57 -7.71 -6.99 8.05
N GLY A 58 -6.97 -5.97 8.50
CA GLY A 58 -5.79 -5.45 7.84
C GLY A 58 -5.71 -3.94 7.87
N TRP A 59 -4.57 -3.44 7.41
CA TRP A 59 -4.26 -2.01 7.39
C TRP A 59 -5.34 -1.19 6.64
N GLU A 60 -5.79 -1.68 5.48
CA GLU A 60 -6.78 -0.97 4.66
C GLU A 60 -8.17 -0.94 5.33
N TYR A 61 -8.54 -1.99 6.06
CA TYR A 61 -9.77 -2.00 6.84
C TYR A 61 -9.76 -0.95 7.95
N ASP A 62 -8.66 -0.88 8.71
CA ASP A 62 -8.55 0.10 9.79
C ASP A 62 -8.44 1.53 9.25
N ALA A 63 -7.71 1.73 8.14
CA ALA A 63 -7.61 3.02 7.47
C ALA A 63 -8.98 3.49 6.96
N MET A 64 -9.74 2.61 6.29
CA MET A 64 -11.07 2.94 5.77
C MET A 64 -12.07 3.19 6.89
N ALA A 65 -12.00 2.45 7.99
CA ALA A 65 -12.85 2.69 9.17
C ALA A 65 -12.58 4.06 9.80
N GLU A 66 -11.31 4.46 9.94
CA GLU A 66 -10.96 5.78 10.46
C GLU A 66 -11.35 6.91 9.48
N ILE A 67 -11.16 6.72 8.17
CA ILE A 67 -11.65 7.64 7.14
C ILE A 67 -13.16 7.85 7.25
N ALA A 68 -13.93 6.75 7.30
CA ALA A 68 -15.39 6.82 7.41
C ALA A 68 -15.85 7.54 8.69
N LYS A 69 -15.21 7.25 9.81
CA LYS A 69 -15.46 7.94 11.08
C LYS A 69 -15.23 9.46 10.98
N ARG A 70 -14.10 9.87 10.37
CA ARG A 70 -13.76 11.30 10.20
C ARG A 70 -14.71 12.04 9.27
N LEU A 71 -15.26 11.34 8.27
CA LEU A 71 -16.18 11.90 7.29
C LEU A 71 -17.66 11.73 7.69
N ASN A 72 -17.96 11.21 8.88
CA ASN A 72 -19.32 10.86 9.30
C ASN A 72 -20.03 10.00 8.23
N ALA A 73 -19.38 8.90 7.82
CA ALA A 73 -19.91 7.92 6.86
C ALA A 73 -20.01 6.52 7.50
N ARG A 74 -20.70 5.61 6.83
CA ARG A 74 -20.76 4.18 7.16
C ARG A 74 -20.12 3.40 6.03
N VAL A 75 -19.47 2.28 6.32
CA VAL A 75 -18.85 1.42 5.30
C VAL A 75 -19.45 0.04 5.38
N SER A 76 -19.80 -0.50 4.22
CA SER A 76 -20.08 -1.92 4.02
C SER A 76 -19.04 -2.52 3.08
N TYR A 77 -18.64 -3.77 3.33
CA TYR A 77 -17.59 -4.41 2.56
C TYR A 77 -18.13 -5.57 1.74
N GLN A 78 -17.67 -5.66 0.49
CA GLN A 78 -17.95 -6.75 -0.43
C GLN A 78 -16.63 -7.41 -0.85
N ASN A 79 -16.71 -8.70 -1.21
CA ASN A 79 -15.54 -9.44 -1.68
C ASN A 79 -15.67 -9.74 -3.17
N THR A 80 -14.55 -9.64 -3.91
CA THR A 80 -14.46 -10.01 -5.33
C THR A 80 -13.07 -10.54 -5.63
N SER A 81 -12.88 -11.12 -6.83
CA SER A 81 -11.54 -11.47 -7.32
C SER A 81 -10.81 -10.23 -7.85
N TRP A 82 -9.48 -10.31 -7.91
CA TRP A 82 -8.66 -9.24 -8.44
C TRP A 82 -9.04 -8.82 -9.86
N ASP A 83 -9.24 -9.78 -10.75
CA ASP A 83 -9.56 -9.55 -12.17
C ASP A 83 -10.91 -8.85 -12.38
N ALA A 84 -11.86 -9.07 -11.48
CA ALA A 84 -13.18 -8.44 -11.52
C ALA A 84 -13.22 -7.04 -10.88
N MET A 85 -12.26 -6.69 -10.01
CA MET A 85 -12.34 -5.50 -9.16
C MET A 85 -12.34 -4.19 -9.94
N ILE A 86 -11.33 -3.93 -10.78
CA ILE A 86 -11.24 -2.68 -11.55
C ILE A 86 -12.43 -2.53 -12.51
N PRO A 87 -12.83 -3.58 -13.28
CA PRO A 87 -14.05 -3.52 -14.08
C PRO A 87 -15.31 -3.18 -13.28
N ALA A 88 -15.52 -3.82 -12.14
CA ALA A 88 -16.70 -3.60 -11.31
C ALA A 88 -16.77 -2.18 -10.73
N VAL A 89 -15.65 -1.65 -10.22
CA VAL A 89 -15.57 -0.28 -9.74
C VAL A 89 -15.78 0.71 -10.90
N SER A 90 -15.14 0.50 -12.06
CA SER A 90 -15.28 1.41 -13.21
C SER A 90 -16.73 1.50 -13.72
N GLN A 91 -17.52 0.45 -13.53
CA GLN A 91 -18.95 0.39 -13.88
C GLN A 91 -19.87 0.94 -12.78
N GLY A 92 -19.32 1.42 -11.66
CA GLY A 92 -20.08 1.96 -10.54
C GLY A 92 -20.85 0.91 -9.72
N GLN A 93 -20.45 -0.37 -9.78
CA GLN A 93 -21.06 -1.40 -8.94
C GLN A 93 -20.66 -1.25 -7.46
N TYR A 94 -19.53 -0.62 -7.19
CA TYR A 94 -19.00 -0.28 -5.88
C TYR A 94 -18.50 1.15 -5.86
N ASP A 95 -18.56 1.79 -4.67
CA ASP A 95 -18.10 3.16 -4.51
C ASP A 95 -16.57 3.26 -4.45
N ILE A 96 -15.91 2.26 -3.83
CA ILE A 96 -14.46 2.23 -3.60
C ILE A 96 -13.93 0.81 -3.80
N GLY A 97 -12.76 0.67 -4.43
CA GLY A 97 -11.96 -0.57 -4.41
C GLY A 97 -10.68 -0.38 -3.61
N MET A 98 -10.32 -1.40 -2.80
CA MET A 98 -9.10 -1.43 -2.00
C MET A 98 -8.49 -2.84 -2.00
N THR A 99 -7.20 -2.95 -2.35
CA THR A 99 -6.41 -4.20 -2.28
C THR A 99 -4.93 -3.95 -2.62
N GLY A 100 -4.34 -2.87 -2.07
CA GLY A 100 -2.97 -2.49 -2.42
C GLY A 100 -2.85 -2.14 -3.90
N ILE A 101 -3.75 -1.27 -4.40
CA ILE A 101 -3.84 -0.99 -5.84
C ILE A 101 -2.82 0.06 -6.24
N THR A 102 -1.79 -0.33 -6.99
CA THR A 102 -0.78 0.59 -7.53
C THR A 102 -1.43 1.63 -8.43
N ILE A 103 -1.10 2.89 -8.19
CA ILE A 103 -1.49 4.03 -9.03
C ILE A 103 -0.69 3.97 -10.33
N ARG A 104 -1.35 3.57 -11.44
CA ARG A 104 -0.75 3.41 -12.77
C ARG A 104 -1.62 4.09 -13.83
N ASP A 105 -0.98 4.56 -14.90
CA ASP A 105 -1.69 5.34 -15.94
C ASP A 105 -2.71 4.47 -16.71
N ASP A 106 -2.40 3.22 -17.01
CA ASP A 106 -3.34 2.29 -17.64
C ASP A 106 -4.61 2.00 -16.80
N ARG A 107 -4.49 2.15 -15.46
CA ARG A 107 -5.62 2.05 -14.52
C ARG A 107 -6.36 3.37 -14.38
N LYS A 108 -5.63 4.51 -14.40
CA LYS A 108 -6.24 5.85 -14.39
C LYS A 108 -7.15 6.11 -15.57
N ASP A 109 -6.94 5.45 -16.70
CA ASP A 109 -7.86 5.53 -17.84
C ASP A 109 -9.27 4.96 -17.53
N LYS A 110 -9.36 4.04 -16.58
CA LYS A 110 -10.59 3.30 -16.24
C LYS A 110 -11.27 3.76 -14.96
N VAL A 111 -10.49 4.19 -13.97
CA VAL A 111 -10.93 4.55 -12.62
C VAL A 111 -10.23 5.82 -12.16
N ASP A 112 -10.79 6.50 -11.17
CA ASP A 112 -10.09 7.55 -10.44
C ASP A 112 -9.37 6.96 -9.22
N PHE A 113 -8.32 7.63 -8.77
CA PHE A 113 -7.55 7.23 -7.60
C PHE A 113 -7.63 8.27 -6.49
N SER A 114 -7.51 7.81 -5.26
CA SER A 114 -7.14 8.69 -4.14
C SER A 114 -5.70 9.20 -4.29
N ASP A 115 -5.35 10.17 -3.47
CA ASP A 115 -3.94 10.45 -3.17
C ASP A 115 -3.28 9.18 -2.60
N PRO A 116 -1.96 9.00 -2.79
CA PRO A 116 -1.26 7.84 -2.26
C PRO A 116 -1.38 7.76 -0.74
N TYR A 117 -1.82 6.61 -0.21
CA TYR A 117 -1.85 6.35 1.23
C TYR A 117 -0.62 5.60 1.72
N LEU A 118 0.05 4.84 0.84
CA LEU A 118 1.24 4.04 1.13
C LEU A 118 2.18 4.05 -0.06
N ARG A 119 3.49 4.08 0.20
CA ARG A 119 4.54 3.84 -0.78
C ARG A 119 5.24 2.54 -0.46
N SER A 120 5.50 1.72 -1.46
CA SER A 120 6.14 0.42 -1.33
C SER A 120 7.22 0.23 -2.40
N GLU A 121 8.02 -0.82 -2.25
CA GLU A 121 9.04 -1.23 -3.20
C GLU A 121 8.75 -2.65 -3.71
N MET A 122 9.10 -2.94 -4.96
CA MET A 122 8.94 -4.26 -5.55
C MET A 122 10.13 -5.15 -5.19
N LEU A 123 9.89 -6.26 -4.49
CA LEU A 123 10.90 -7.16 -3.97
C LEU A 123 10.76 -8.57 -4.55
N MET A 124 11.89 -9.28 -4.58
CA MET A 124 12.00 -10.68 -5.00
C MET A 124 11.97 -11.59 -3.77
N ILE A 125 11.00 -12.50 -3.70
CA ILE A 125 10.89 -13.52 -2.65
C ILE A 125 11.26 -14.88 -3.25
N VAL A 126 12.18 -15.56 -2.57
CA VAL A 126 12.64 -16.91 -2.93
C VAL A 126 12.60 -17.82 -1.70
N ARG A 127 12.78 -19.15 -1.90
CA ARG A 127 12.98 -20.08 -0.78
C ARG A 127 14.23 -19.72 0.01
N GLY A 128 14.27 -20.02 1.29
CA GLY A 128 15.39 -19.72 2.17
C GLY A 128 16.71 -20.40 1.76
N ASP A 129 16.61 -21.58 1.16
CA ASP A 129 17.74 -22.39 0.65
C ASP A 129 18.10 -22.12 -0.81
N GLU A 130 17.47 -21.16 -1.49
CA GLU A 130 17.79 -20.82 -2.88
C GLU A 130 19.22 -20.28 -3.01
N GLN A 131 20.01 -20.84 -3.92
CA GLN A 131 21.41 -20.49 -4.17
C GLN A 131 21.77 -20.35 -5.66
N ARG A 132 20.81 -20.64 -6.56
CA ARG A 132 21.04 -20.58 -8.01
C ARG A 132 21.10 -19.16 -8.54
N PHE A 133 20.43 -18.23 -7.85
CA PHE A 133 20.40 -16.81 -8.18
C PHE A 133 20.15 -15.98 -6.91
N ASP A 134 20.56 -14.73 -6.94
CA ASP A 134 20.38 -13.75 -5.87
C ASP A 134 19.89 -12.37 -6.38
N ASP A 135 19.64 -12.24 -7.69
CA ASP A 135 19.08 -11.05 -8.33
C ASP A 135 18.25 -11.41 -9.57
N ALA A 136 17.63 -10.38 -10.18
CA ALA A 136 16.79 -10.53 -11.36
C ALA A 136 17.56 -11.03 -12.58
N ALA A 137 18.81 -10.59 -12.74
CA ALA A 137 19.64 -11.01 -13.88
C ALA A 137 20.02 -12.48 -13.77
N GLY A 138 20.39 -12.96 -12.58
CA GLY A 138 20.64 -14.37 -12.32
C GLY A 138 19.42 -15.25 -12.56
N PHE A 139 18.21 -14.80 -12.10
CA PHE A 139 16.96 -15.49 -12.40
C PHE A 139 16.69 -15.53 -13.92
N ALA A 140 16.84 -14.40 -14.61
CA ALA A 140 16.59 -14.31 -16.05
C ALA A 140 17.51 -15.23 -16.86
N ALA A 141 18.79 -15.36 -16.45
CA ALA A 141 19.82 -16.13 -17.14
C ALA A 141 19.58 -17.65 -17.13
N ASP A 142 18.85 -18.19 -16.14
CA ASP A 142 18.55 -19.62 -16.08
C ASP A 142 17.12 -19.90 -16.63
N PRO A 143 16.99 -20.52 -17.81
CA PRO A 143 15.70 -20.76 -18.44
C PRO A 143 14.84 -21.82 -17.72
N LEU A 144 15.39 -22.53 -16.75
CA LEU A 144 14.67 -23.57 -16.00
C LEU A 144 13.95 -23.00 -14.76
N LEU A 145 14.27 -21.78 -14.36
CA LEU A 145 13.63 -21.14 -13.19
C LEU A 145 12.26 -20.62 -13.55
N LEU A 146 11.30 -20.84 -12.65
CA LEU A 146 9.89 -20.46 -12.80
C LEU A 146 9.48 -19.36 -11.81
N MET A 147 8.64 -18.44 -12.25
CA MET A 147 8.06 -17.38 -11.43
C MET A 147 6.55 -17.59 -11.27
N ALA A 148 6.04 -17.50 -10.02
CA ALA A 148 4.60 -17.40 -9.82
C ALA A 148 4.16 -15.95 -9.93
N ALA A 149 3.03 -15.70 -10.58
CA ALA A 149 2.42 -14.38 -10.67
C ALA A 149 0.89 -14.44 -10.75
N GLN A 150 0.24 -13.41 -10.23
CA GLN A 150 -1.19 -13.17 -10.40
C GLN A 150 -1.38 -12.22 -11.59
N PRO A 151 -2.03 -12.64 -12.70
CA PRO A 151 -2.17 -11.82 -13.90
C PRO A 151 -2.81 -10.45 -13.62
N GLY A 152 -2.36 -9.42 -14.35
CA GLY A 152 -2.90 -8.05 -14.24
C GLY A 152 -2.43 -7.26 -13.02
N THR A 153 -1.66 -7.88 -12.10
CA THR A 153 -1.05 -7.18 -10.97
C THR A 153 0.23 -6.45 -11.38
N THR A 154 0.69 -5.49 -10.57
CA THR A 154 1.98 -4.83 -10.81
C THR A 154 3.16 -5.82 -10.72
N PRO A 155 3.23 -6.72 -9.71
CA PRO A 155 4.25 -7.77 -9.68
C PRO A 155 4.29 -8.64 -10.96
N PHE A 156 3.12 -8.97 -11.55
CA PHE A 156 3.07 -9.69 -12.82
C PHE A 156 3.78 -8.90 -13.94
N TYR A 157 3.43 -7.63 -14.11
CA TYR A 157 4.02 -6.81 -15.18
C TYR A 157 5.50 -6.51 -14.96
N VAL A 158 5.94 -6.28 -13.72
CA VAL A 158 7.36 -6.14 -13.40
C VAL A 158 8.11 -7.43 -13.74
N GLY A 159 7.56 -8.60 -13.39
CA GLY A 159 8.13 -9.88 -13.77
C GLY A 159 8.24 -10.09 -15.28
N VAL A 160 7.22 -9.69 -16.03
CA VAL A 160 7.22 -9.77 -17.50
C VAL A 160 8.24 -8.83 -18.13
N TYR A 161 8.20 -7.55 -17.77
CA TYR A 161 8.90 -6.49 -18.53
C TYR A 161 10.27 -6.12 -17.97
N GLU A 162 10.47 -6.25 -16.64
CA GLU A 162 11.72 -5.85 -15.99
C GLU A 162 12.64 -7.05 -15.67
N VAL A 163 12.05 -8.25 -15.49
CA VAL A 163 12.81 -9.45 -15.13
C VAL A 163 13.00 -10.39 -16.32
N LEU A 164 11.96 -10.55 -17.16
CA LEU A 164 11.96 -11.43 -18.31
C LEU A 164 12.01 -10.65 -19.63
N ASP A 165 11.51 -11.24 -20.72
CA ASP A 165 11.69 -10.79 -22.09
C ASP A 165 10.52 -9.93 -22.64
N GLY A 166 9.58 -9.53 -21.79
CA GLY A 166 8.42 -8.72 -22.17
C GLY A 166 7.26 -9.51 -22.76
N ASN A 167 7.29 -10.83 -22.68
CA ASN A 167 6.23 -11.70 -23.16
C ASN A 167 5.30 -12.15 -22.01
N GLU A 168 4.06 -11.68 -22.00
CA GLU A 168 3.06 -12.06 -20.99
C GLU A 168 2.66 -13.53 -21.02
N GLU A 169 2.90 -14.22 -22.14
CA GLU A 169 2.67 -15.66 -22.32
C GLU A 169 3.97 -16.48 -22.18
N ASN A 170 5.01 -15.91 -21.56
CA ASN A 170 6.25 -16.63 -21.27
C ASN A 170 5.94 -17.85 -20.39
N SER A 171 6.33 -19.04 -20.83
CA SER A 171 6.07 -20.31 -20.15
C SER A 171 6.74 -20.44 -18.77
N ARG A 172 7.68 -19.54 -18.46
CA ARG A 172 8.31 -19.46 -17.14
C ARG A 172 7.43 -18.75 -16.10
N ILE A 173 6.34 -18.11 -16.52
CA ILE A 173 5.39 -17.42 -15.64
C ILE A 173 4.21 -18.37 -15.37
N ILE A 174 4.19 -18.95 -14.19
CA ILE A 174 3.10 -19.80 -13.73
C ILE A 174 2.02 -18.90 -13.11
N LYS A 175 0.86 -18.85 -13.75
CA LYS A 175 -0.24 -17.94 -13.40
C LYS A 175 -1.11 -18.56 -12.30
N PHE A 176 -1.35 -17.78 -11.22
CA PHE A 176 -2.20 -18.14 -10.09
C PHE A 176 -3.33 -17.12 -9.92
N GLU A 177 -4.46 -17.55 -9.37
CA GLU A 177 -5.62 -16.68 -9.13
C GLU A 177 -5.38 -15.70 -7.96
N THR A 178 -4.53 -16.06 -6.98
CA THR A 178 -4.22 -15.22 -5.83
C THR A 178 -2.72 -15.21 -5.55
N PHE A 179 -2.25 -14.13 -4.93
CA PHE A 179 -0.87 -14.01 -4.46
C PHE A 179 -0.51 -15.16 -3.49
N GLY A 180 -1.40 -15.50 -2.55
CA GLY A 180 -1.19 -16.56 -1.57
C GLY A 180 -0.98 -17.94 -2.20
N ALA A 181 -1.69 -18.26 -3.31
CA ALA A 181 -1.51 -19.50 -4.05
C ALA A 181 -0.12 -19.57 -4.72
N GLY A 182 0.34 -18.47 -5.32
CA GLY A 182 1.70 -18.37 -5.87
C GLY A 182 2.79 -18.54 -4.80
N LEU A 183 2.59 -17.95 -3.61
CA LEU A 183 3.52 -18.09 -2.51
C LEU A 183 3.53 -19.54 -1.92
N ALA A 184 2.38 -20.21 -1.91
CA ALA A 184 2.31 -21.62 -1.54
C ALA A 184 3.09 -22.51 -2.53
N ALA A 185 2.97 -22.26 -3.83
CA ALA A 185 3.74 -22.94 -4.86
C ALA A 185 5.26 -22.71 -4.73
N LEU A 186 5.68 -21.46 -4.37
CA LEU A 186 7.08 -21.17 -4.05
C LEU A 186 7.60 -22.02 -2.88
N ARG A 187 6.83 -22.11 -1.80
CA ARG A 187 7.18 -22.95 -0.64
C ARG A 187 7.24 -24.44 -0.96
N ALA A 188 6.37 -24.92 -1.85
CA ALA A 188 6.35 -26.31 -2.30
C ALA A 188 7.51 -26.65 -3.26
N GLY A 189 8.16 -25.64 -3.86
CA GLY A 189 9.20 -25.83 -4.86
C GLY A 189 8.69 -26.00 -6.29
N ASP A 190 7.40 -25.69 -6.53
CA ASP A 190 6.80 -25.72 -7.85
C ASP A 190 7.22 -24.52 -8.71
N VAL A 191 7.63 -23.45 -8.07
CA VAL A 191 8.21 -22.23 -8.68
C VAL A 191 9.41 -21.77 -7.85
N ASP A 192 10.20 -20.82 -8.39
CA ASP A 192 11.45 -20.39 -7.79
C ASP A 192 11.45 -18.93 -7.32
N LEU A 193 10.54 -18.12 -7.88
CA LEU A 193 10.44 -16.68 -7.61
C LEU A 193 8.98 -16.25 -7.45
N VAL A 194 8.73 -15.35 -6.51
CA VAL A 194 7.52 -14.53 -6.41
C VAL A 194 7.94 -13.07 -6.25
N LEU A 195 7.33 -12.17 -7.01
CA LEU A 195 7.48 -10.72 -6.80
C LEU A 195 6.35 -10.22 -5.90
N SER A 196 6.68 -9.28 -5.02
CA SER A 196 5.72 -8.69 -4.09
C SER A 196 6.15 -7.28 -3.70
N ASP A 197 5.20 -6.47 -3.28
CA ASP A 197 5.50 -5.24 -2.56
C ASP A 197 6.20 -5.52 -1.22
N SER A 198 6.93 -4.52 -0.72
CA SER A 198 7.76 -4.68 0.47
C SER A 198 6.96 -4.96 1.75
N THR A 199 5.70 -4.50 1.85
CA THR A 199 4.88 -4.71 3.05
C THR A 199 4.44 -6.16 3.18
N ALA A 200 3.93 -6.74 2.09
CA ALA A 200 3.56 -8.15 2.05
C ALA A 200 4.80 -9.06 2.12
N ALA A 201 5.86 -8.74 1.34
CA ALA A 201 7.10 -9.51 1.33
C ALA A 201 7.71 -9.66 2.73
N GLN A 202 7.87 -8.55 3.46
CA GLN A 202 8.44 -8.56 4.82
C GLN A 202 7.58 -9.35 5.79
N GLY A 203 6.25 -9.20 5.70
CA GLY A 203 5.32 -9.96 6.53
C GLY A 203 5.43 -11.47 6.31
N TYR A 204 5.39 -11.93 5.08
CA TYR A 204 5.48 -13.36 4.75
C TYR A 204 6.85 -13.96 5.04
N VAL A 205 7.94 -13.23 4.75
CA VAL A 205 9.29 -13.67 5.05
C VAL A 205 9.52 -13.73 6.57
N GLY A 206 9.09 -12.70 7.31
CA GLY A 206 9.16 -12.69 8.77
C GLY A 206 8.43 -13.86 9.44
N ALA A 207 7.25 -14.22 8.91
CA ALA A 207 6.44 -15.35 9.41
C ALA A 207 6.94 -16.73 8.93
N SER A 208 7.94 -16.79 8.03
CA SER A 208 8.34 -18.04 7.39
C SER A 208 9.32 -18.90 8.19
N ASN A 209 9.83 -18.39 9.33
CA ASN A 209 10.88 -19.04 10.11
C ASN A 209 12.12 -19.46 9.26
N GLY A 210 12.51 -18.61 8.31
CA GLY A 210 13.64 -18.85 7.41
C GLY A 210 13.33 -19.71 6.19
N ALA A 211 12.09 -20.16 6.00
CA ALA A 211 11.70 -20.89 4.80
C ALA A 211 11.65 -20.00 3.53
N LEU A 212 11.55 -18.69 3.71
CA LEU A 212 11.59 -17.69 2.65
C LEU A 212 12.63 -16.63 2.97
N LYS A 213 13.17 -15.98 1.92
CA LYS A 213 14.04 -14.81 2.02
C LYS A 213 13.79 -13.84 0.88
N ILE A 214 14.17 -12.57 1.09
CA ILE A 214 14.23 -11.54 0.05
C ILE A 214 15.63 -11.56 -0.53
N VAL A 215 15.75 -11.43 -1.86
CA VAL A 215 17.01 -11.34 -2.58
C VAL A 215 17.02 -10.14 -3.54
N GLY A 216 18.21 -9.71 -3.93
CA GLY A 216 18.45 -8.61 -4.88
C GLY A 216 18.10 -7.22 -4.33
N GLN A 217 18.22 -6.25 -5.21
CA GLN A 217 17.77 -4.88 -4.95
C GLN A 217 16.30 -4.73 -5.34
N PRO A 218 15.56 -3.75 -4.77
CA PRO A 218 14.22 -3.44 -5.24
C PRO A 218 14.18 -3.19 -6.74
N LEU A 219 13.19 -3.76 -7.42
CA LEU A 219 12.98 -3.63 -8.87
C LEU A 219 12.22 -2.34 -9.24
N GLY A 220 11.83 -1.56 -8.26
CA GLY A 220 11.11 -0.31 -8.44
C GLY A 220 10.35 0.08 -7.18
N ALA A 221 9.68 1.23 -7.25
CA ALA A 221 8.80 1.70 -6.19
C ALA A 221 7.42 1.98 -6.75
N GLU A 222 6.40 1.80 -5.91
CA GLU A 222 5.01 1.98 -6.26
C GLU A 222 4.24 2.73 -5.16
N ASP A 223 3.23 3.49 -5.56
CA ASP A 223 2.33 4.17 -4.65
C ASP A 223 0.95 3.50 -4.72
N PHE A 224 0.35 3.17 -3.57
CA PHE A 224 -0.99 2.60 -3.48
C PHE A 224 -2.04 3.67 -3.25
N GLY A 225 -3.18 3.53 -3.93
CA GLY A 225 -4.35 4.38 -3.78
C GLY A 225 -5.63 3.57 -3.79
N PHE A 226 -6.68 4.08 -3.15
CA PHE A 226 -8.04 3.58 -3.34
C PHE A 226 -8.53 3.95 -4.74
N ILE A 227 -9.34 3.08 -5.36
CA ILE A 227 -9.92 3.33 -6.67
C ILE A 227 -11.42 3.66 -6.57
N PHE A 228 -11.90 4.48 -7.49
CA PHE A 228 -13.26 4.97 -7.55
C PHE A 228 -13.79 4.93 -9.00
N PRO A 229 -15.12 4.89 -9.22
CA PRO A 229 -15.68 5.20 -10.52
C PRO A 229 -15.20 6.56 -11.01
N LYS A 230 -15.03 6.73 -12.32
CA LYS A 230 -14.63 8.02 -12.90
C LYS A 230 -15.61 9.14 -12.51
N GLY A 231 -15.05 10.27 -12.04
CA GLY A 231 -15.81 11.44 -11.61
C GLY A 231 -16.51 11.27 -10.25
N SER A 232 -16.09 10.31 -9.43
CA SER A 232 -16.67 10.09 -8.11
C SER A 232 -16.50 11.30 -7.19
N ASP A 233 -17.59 11.70 -6.54
CA ASP A 233 -17.63 12.76 -5.53
C ASP A 233 -16.92 12.37 -4.21
N LEU A 234 -16.56 11.11 -4.03
CA LEU A 234 -15.84 10.61 -2.86
C LEU A 234 -14.35 10.86 -2.90
N VAL A 235 -13.73 11.10 -4.05
CA VAL A 235 -12.27 11.28 -4.17
C VAL A 235 -11.79 12.43 -3.29
N ALA A 236 -12.40 13.60 -3.38
CA ALA A 236 -11.97 14.77 -2.62
C ALA A 236 -12.17 14.61 -1.08
N PRO A 237 -13.31 14.12 -0.56
CA PRO A 237 -13.46 13.82 0.86
C PRO A 237 -12.45 12.79 1.38
N ILE A 238 -12.23 11.69 0.65
CA ILE A 238 -11.27 10.65 1.04
C ILE A 238 -9.85 11.22 1.09
N ASN A 239 -9.44 12.00 0.09
CA ASN A 239 -8.12 12.66 0.08
C ASN A 239 -7.95 13.61 1.26
N ALA A 240 -8.98 14.39 1.61
CA ALA A 240 -8.94 15.26 2.78
C ALA A 240 -8.74 14.46 4.08
N ALA A 241 -9.42 13.32 4.22
CA ALA A 241 -9.24 12.43 5.37
C ALA A 241 -7.84 11.80 5.41
N ILE A 242 -7.32 11.31 4.28
CA ILE A 242 -5.95 10.77 4.17
C ILE A 242 -4.92 11.85 4.56
N ALA A 243 -5.08 13.09 4.06
CA ALA A 243 -4.18 14.19 4.41
C ALA A 243 -4.21 14.51 5.91
N ALA A 244 -5.40 14.52 6.54
CA ALA A 244 -5.53 14.71 7.96
C ALA A 244 -4.89 13.58 8.77
N MET A 245 -5.06 12.32 8.34
CA MET A 245 -4.44 11.14 8.99
C MET A 245 -2.91 11.14 8.86
N LYS A 246 -2.38 11.68 7.77
CA LYS A 246 -0.92 11.92 7.62
C LYS A 246 -0.45 12.99 8.59
N ALA A 247 -1.19 14.11 8.68
CA ALA A 247 -0.79 15.27 9.48
C ALA A 247 -0.79 15.00 10.99
N ASP A 248 -1.71 14.17 11.47
CA ASP A 248 -1.86 13.86 12.90
C ASP A 248 -1.15 12.57 13.35
N GLY A 249 -0.45 11.88 12.45
CA GLY A 249 0.29 10.65 12.72
C GLY A 249 -0.56 9.37 12.76
N THR A 250 -1.84 9.43 12.41
CA THR A 250 -2.71 8.24 12.42
C THR A 250 -2.23 7.18 11.43
N LEU A 251 -1.78 7.58 10.22
CA LEU A 251 -1.23 6.61 9.25
C LEU A 251 0.05 5.96 9.78
N ASP A 252 0.92 6.70 10.47
CA ASP A 252 2.13 6.14 11.07
C ASP A 252 1.80 5.13 12.18
N ALA A 253 0.75 5.42 12.97
CA ALA A 253 0.27 4.47 13.98
C ALA A 253 -0.28 3.18 13.35
N LEU A 254 -1.04 3.28 12.25
CA LEU A 254 -1.51 2.12 11.48
C LEU A 254 -0.34 1.32 10.86
N ASN A 255 0.64 2.02 10.29
CA ASN A 255 1.85 1.39 9.75
C ASN A 255 2.59 0.61 10.85
N LYS A 256 2.76 1.21 12.03
CA LYS A 256 3.37 0.52 13.17
C LYS A 256 2.58 -0.72 13.56
N THR A 257 1.27 -0.61 13.70
CA THR A 257 0.39 -1.72 14.11
C THR A 257 0.51 -2.90 13.12
N TRP A 258 0.38 -2.64 11.82
CA TRP A 258 0.24 -3.70 10.83
C TRP A 258 1.55 -4.18 10.21
N PHE A 259 2.57 -3.33 10.10
CA PHE A 259 3.84 -3.67 9.45
C PHE A 259 4.97 -3.97 10.43
N LEU A 260 4.86 -3.52 11.70
CA LEU A 260 5.90 -3.77 12.71
C LEU A 260 5.44 -4.68 13.83
N ASP A 261 4.25 -4.44 14.39
CA ASP A 261 3.78 -5.12 15.60
C ASP A 261 2.96 -6.38 15.27
N TYR A 262 2.19 -6.39 14.17
CA TYR A 262 1.38 -7.54 13.76
C TYR A 262 2.26 -8.72 13.34
N LYS A 263 1.97 -9.90 13.88
CA LYS A 263 2.67 -11.15 13.54
C LYS A 263 1.74 -12.05 12.74
N MET A 264 2.03 -12.20 11.46
CA MET A 264 1.30 -13.17 10.63
C MET A 264 1.55 -14.58 11.17
N GLY A 265 0.45 -15.30 11.41
CA GLY A 265 0.53 -16.71 11.82
C GLY A 265 0.51 -16.98 13.33
N GLU A 266 0.51 -15.95 14.17
CA GLU A 266 0.28 -16.07 15.62
C GLU A 266 -1.21 -16.11 16.01
#